data_ba7b5edf39d4376a92e2e1d7c045fb6b
#
_entry.id   ba7b5edf39d4376a92e2e1d7c045fb6b
#
_cell.length_a   1.000
_cell.length_b   1.000
_cell.length_c   1.000
_cell.angle_alpha   90.00
_cell.angle_beta   90.00
_cell.angle_gamma   90.00
#
_symmetry.space_group_name_H-M   'P 1'
#
loop_
_entity.id
_entity.type
_entity.pdbx_description
1 polymer ?
#
loop_
_entity_poly.entity_id
_entity_poly.type
_entity_poly.pdbx_seq_one_letter_code
_entity_poly.pdbx_strand_id
1 'polypeptide(L)'
;MDHLSLSDVNILLIEPSDTQRKIISSLLIKENVGSIDSVSTLAEAKSALRSHCSDVVVSTMYFEDGTGLDLIKYIKSNTETASIPFMLVSSENHVAKLEEFKQAGVAAILPKPFKPIHLTRALNATLDLINTEELELDFYDINDVRVLLVDDSRLARNHIRRVLEGSGLANIKEAENGASALTLLKDNVFDLVVTDYNMPEMDGRELSEYIRFNPETSHIPIIMVTSEATNSAHMANIQQTGVNALCDKPFEAQEVRKILATLLGS
;
A
#
# COMPACT_ATOMS: atom_id res chain seq x y z
N MET A 1 9.50 -3.19 19.50
CA MET A 1 9.27 -4.52 18.86
C MET A 1 10.30 -4.67 17.76
N ASP A 2 10.94 -5.83 17.63
CA ASP A 2 11.97 -6.04 16.60
C ASP A 2 11.31 -5.96 15.22
N HIS A 3 11.88 -5.15 14.35
CA HIS A 3 11.48 -4.99 12.96
C HIS A 3 11.60 -6.33 12.25
N LEU A 4 10.50 -6.91 11.77
CA LEU A 4 10.51 -8.17 11.01
C LEU A 4 11.33 -7.97 9.73
N SER A 5 12.45 -8.67 9.64
CA SER A 5 13.26 -8.73 8.42
C SER A 5 12.79 -9.90 7.54
N LEU A 6 13.16 -9.93 6.27
CA LEU A 6 12.84 -11.06 5.38
C LEU A 6 13.29 -12.41 5.96
N SER A 7 14.39 -12.43 6.74
CA SER A 7 14.91 -13.63 7.39
C SER A 7 14.03 -14.17 8.53
N ASP A 8 13.08 -13.38 9.02
CA ASP A 8 12.19 -13.76 10.11
C ASP A 8 10.81 -14.18 9.59
N VAL A 9 10.54 -14.00 8.28
CA VAL A 9 9.23 -14.19 7.66
C VAL A 9 9.00 -15.62 7.23
N ASN A 10 7.85 -16.18 7.61
CA ASN A 10 7.36 -17.47 7.19
C ASN A 10 6.36 -17.32 6.04
N ILE A 11 6.69 -17.80 4.86
CA ILE A 11 5.84 -17.70 3.66
C ILE A 11 5.09 -19.00 3.42
N LEU A 12 3.78 -18.90 3.24
CA LEU A 12 2.99 -20.00 2.66
C LEU A 12 2.86 -19.75 1.15
N LEU A 13 3.52 -20.60 0.36
CA LEU A 13 3.49 -20.56 -1.10
C LEU A 13 2.48 -21.58 -1.64
N ILE A 14 1.49 -21.12 -2.43
CA ILE A 14 0.50 -21.98 -3.08
C ILE A 14 0.68 -21.88 -4.59
N GLU A 15 1.19 -22.95 -5.20
CA GLU A 15 1.40 -23.06 -6.65
C GLU A 15 1.21 -24.53 -7.07
N PRO A 16 0.21 -24.86 -7.89
CA PRO A 16 -0.06 -26.23 -8.34
C PRO A 16 1.07 -26.85 -9.17
N SER A 17 1.73 -26.02 -10.00
CA SER A 17 2.82 -26.50 -10.85
C SER A 17 4.09 -26.74 -10.05
N ASP A 18 4.56 -27.98 -9.95
CA ASP A 18 5.81 -28.36 -9.29
C ASP A 18 7.03 -27.57 -9.81
N THR A 19 7.09 -27.33 -11.11
CA THR A 19 8.18 -26.59 -11.74
C THR A 19 8.13 -25.11 -11.32
N GLN A 20 6.97 -24.48 -11.36
CA GLN A 20 6.80 -23.09 -10.96
C GLN A 20 7.03 -22.92 -9.45
N ARG A 21 6.52 -23.85 -8.64
CA ARG A 21 6.71 -23.86 -7.19
C ARG A 21 8.20 -23.91 -6.82
N LYS A 22 8.99 -24.78 -7.46
CA LYS A 22 10.46 -24.84 -7.27
C LYS A 22 11.16 -23.56 -7.70
N ILE A 23 10.75 -22.95 -8.81
CA ILE A 23 11.32 -21.69 -9.29
C ILE A 23 11.04 -20.57 -8.28
N ILE A 24 9.79 -20.41 -7.88
CA ILE A 24 9.40 -19.34 -6.94
C ILE A 24 10.10 -19.55 -5.58
N SER A 25 10.09 -20.79 -5.05
CA SER A 25 10.80 -21.11 -3.80
C SER A 25 12.30 -20.79 -3.88
N SER A 26 12.94 -21.12 -5.00
CA SER A 26 14.37 -20.82 -5.19
C SER A 26 14.64 -19.31 -5.23
N LEU A 27 13.73 -18.52 -5.77
CA LEU A 27 13.83 -17.05 -5.77
C LEU A 27 13.62 -16.48 -4.37
N LEU A 28 12.63 -16.97 -3.63
CA LEU A 28 12.37 -16.57 -2.24
C LEU A 28 13.56 -16.89 -1.32
N ILE A 29 14.18 -18.07 -1.48
CA ILE A 29 15.40 -18.45 -0.74
C ILE A 29 16.55 -17.49 -1.03
N LYS A 30 16.72 -17.06 -2.28
CA LYS A 30 17.76 -16.07 -2.65
C LYS A 30 17.55 -14.70 -2.01
N GLU A 31 16.31 -14.35 -1.71
CA GLU A 31 15.95 -13.12 -0.97
C GLU A 31 16.11 -13.28 0.56
N ASN A 32 16.68 -14.39 1.02
CA ASN A 32 16.89 -14.72 2.44
C ASN A 32 15.59 -14.74 3.28
N VAL A 33 14.51 -15.27 2.72
CA VAL A 33 13.27 -15.49 3.48
C VAL A 33 13.48 -16.57 4.55
N GLY A 34 12.91 -16.39 5.74
CA GLY A 34 13.12 -17.25 6.91
C GLY A 34 12.69 -18.69 6.69
N SER A 35 11.43 -18.92 6.32
CA SER A 35 10.93 -20.24 5.96
C SER A 35 9.89 -20.20 4.85
N ILE A 36 9.74 -21.32 4.13
CA ILE A 36 8.78 -21.44 3.04
C ILE A 36 8.06 -22.77 3.16
N ASP A 37 6.78 -22.72 3.51
CA ASP A 37 5.87 -23.85 3.41
C ASP A 37 5.20 -23.81 2.04
N SER A 38 5.31 -24.88 1.26
CA SER A 38 4.75 -24.90 -0.10
C SER A 38 3.73 -26.01 -0.29
N VAL A 39 2.58 -25.63 -0.85
CA VAL A 39 1.43 -26.51 -1.11
C VAL A 39 0.91 -26.33 -2.53
N SER A 40 0.08 -27.27 -2.99
CA SER A 40 -0.38 -27.31 -4.37
C SER A 40 -1.88 -27.05 -4.53
N THR A 41 -2.67 -27.20 -3.47
CA THR A 41 -4.13 -27.14 -3.50
C THR A 41 -4.69 -26.14 -2.50
N LEU A 42 -5.93 -25.71 -2.74
CA LEU A 42 -6.69 -24.84 -1.83
C LEU A 42 -6.94 -25.54 -0.48
N ALA A 43 -7.23 -26.83 -0.50
CA ALA A 43 -7.46 -27.61 0.71
C ALA A 43 -6.21 -27.69 1.59
N GLU A 44 -5.03 -27.95 0.99
CA GLU A 44 -3.75 -27.95 1.69
C GLU A 44 -3.42 -26.57 2.27
N ALA A 45 -3.66 -25.50 1.50
CA ALA A 45 -3.45 -24.12 1.95
C ALA A 45 -4.30 -23.78 3.18
N LYS A 46 -5.59 -24.11 3.17
CA LYS A 46 -6.48 -23.95 4.32
C LYS A 46 -6.05 -24.77 5.54
N SER A 47 -5.51 -25.97 5.32
CA SER A 47 -4.98 -26.80 6.40
C SER A 47 -3.70 -26.20 6.99
N ALA A 48 -2.77 -25.74 6.15
CA ALA A 48 -1.54 -25.09 6.58
C ALA A 48 -1.82 -23.83 7.43
N LEU A 49 -2.74 -22.97 6.98
CA LEU A 49 -3.16 -21.75 7.70
C LEU A 49 -3.77 -22.00 9.08
N ARG A 50 -4.30 -23.21 9.33
CA ARG A 50 -4.84 -23.61 10.66
C ARG A 50 -3.76 -24.17 11.58
N SER A 51 -2.70 -24.73 11.04
CA SER A 51 -1.69 -25.49 11.80
C SER A 51 -0.39 -24.71 12.01
N HIS A 52 -0.10 -23.72 11.18
CA HIS A 52 1.15 -22.94 11.20
C HIS A 52 0.86 -21.44 11.11
N CYS A 53 1.64 -20.65 11.83
CA CYS A 53 1.63 -19.19 11.69
C CYS A 53 2.42 -18.82 10.45
N SER A 54 1.73 -18.42 9.39
CA SER A 54 2.36 -17.83 8.20
C SER A 54 2.23 -16.33 8.28
N ASP A 55 3.32 -15.62 8.01
CA ASP A 55 3.36 -14.15 8.04
C ASP A 55 2.91 -13.55 6.69
N VAL A 56 3.11 -14.29 5.59
CA VAL A 56 2.74 -13.88 4.23
C VAL A 56 2.20 -15.08 3.45
N VAL A 57 1.14 -14.88 2.68
CA VAL A 57 0.63 -15.84 1.71
C VAL A 57 1.01 -15.40 0.30
N VAL A 58 1.71 -16.26 -0.44
CA VAL A 58 2.05 -16.08 -1.85
C VAL A 58 1.30 -17.12 -2.68
N SER A 59 0.42 -16.69 -3.57
CA SER A 59 -0.52 -17.60 -4.23
C SER A 59 -0.64 -17.32 -5.73
N THR A 60 -0.89 -18.37 -6.50
CA THR A 60 -1.38 -18.25 -7.87
C THR A 60 -2.89 -17.99 -7.91
N MET A 61 -3.43 -17.72 -9.11
CA MET A 61 -4.84 -17.40 -9.30
C MET A 61 -5.75 -18.62 -9.30
N TYR A 62 -5.29 -19.77 -9.81
CA TYR A 62 -6.11 -20.96 -10.05
C TYR A 62 -5.48 -22.21 -9.44
N PHE A 63 -6.31 -23.06 -8.83
CA PHE A 63 -6.01 -24.37 -8.30
C PHE A 63 -6.91 -25.43 -8.94
N GLU A 64 -6.60 -26.69 -8.77
CA GLU A 64 -7.48 -27.78 -9.23
C GLU A 64 -8.80 -27.82 -8.46
N ASP A 65 -8.78 -27.42 -7.18
CA ASP A 65 -9.88 -27.47 -6.22
C ASP A 65 -10.48 -26.08 -5.87
N GLY A 66 -10.11 -25.00 -6.60
CA GLY A 66 -10.64 -23.67 -6.36
C GLY A 66 -9.78 -22.55 -6.92
N THR A 67 -9.92 -21.35 -6.37
CA THR A 67 -9.23 -20.14 -6.83
C THR A 67 -8.49 -19.41 -5.71
N GLY A 68 -7.50 -18.60 -6.07
CA GLY A 68 -6.85 -17.66 -5.13
C GLY A 68 -7.83 -16.66 -4.54
N LEU A 69 -8.92 -16.35 -5.25
CA LEU A 69 -9.99 -15.49 -4.73
C LEU A 69 -10.77 -16.16 -3.59
N ASP A 70 -11.01 -17.48 -3.69
CA ASP A 70 -11.62 -18.26 -2.61
C ASP A 70 -10.70 -18.33 -1.39
N LEU A 71 -9.39 -18.42 -1.63
CA LEU A 71 -8.40 -18.44 -0.56
C LEU A 71 -8.31 -17.09 0.16
N ILE A 72 -8.22 -15.97 -0.56
CA ILE A 72 -8.14 -14.64 0.09
C ILE A 72 -9.43 -14.31 0.85
N LYS A 73 -10.61 -14.69 0.32
CA LYS A 73 -11.88 -14.55 1.04
C LYS A 73 -11.90 -15.39 2.32
N TYR A 74 -11.39 -16.63 2.27
CA TYR A 74 -11.24 -17.46 3.45
C TYR A 74 -10.32 -16.82 4.50
N ILE A 75 -9.14 -16.32 4.09
CA ILE A 75 -8.18 -15.64 4.98
C ILE A 75 -8.85 -14.43 5.64
N LYS A 76 -9.53 -13.58 4.86
CA LYS A 76 -10.15 -12.33 5.35
C LYS A 76 -11.42 -12.55 6.18
N SER A 77 -12.06 -13.72 6.08
CA SER A 77 -13.24 -14.07 6.89
C SER A 77 -12.91 -14.64 8.28
N ASN A 78 -11.66 -14.99 8.55
CA ASN A 78 -11.23 -15.55 9.82
C ASN A 78 -10.38 -14.52 10.59
N THR A 79 -10.77 -14.17 11.80
CA THR A 79 -10.10 -13.16 12.65
C THR A 79 -8.62 -13.48 12.92
N GLU A 80 -8.24 -14.75 13.00
CA GLU A 80 -6.86 -15.17 13.25
C GLU A 80 -5.94 -14.98 12.04
N THR A 81 -6.50 -15.02 10.82
CA THR A 81 -5.74 -14.93 9.58
C THR A 81 -6.00 -13.65 8.79
N ALA A 82 -7.00 -12.85 9.17
CA ALA A 82 -7.44 -11.68 8.41
C ALA A 82 -6.34 -10.63 8.20
N SER A 83 -5.40 -10.52 9.15
CA SER A 83 -4.24 -9.62 9.05
C SER A 83 -3.14 -10.12 8.12
N ILE A 84 -3.11 -11.43 7.80
CA ILE A 84 -2.07 -12.00 6.94
C ILE A 84 -2.15 -11.37 5.55
N PRO A 85 -1.09 -10.71 5.06
CA PRO A 85 -1.05 -10.15 3.72
C PRO A 85 -0.99 -11.26 2.68
N PHE A 86 -1.72 -11.02 1.57
CA PHE A 86 -1.82 -11.95 0.45
C PHE A 86 -1.18 -11.35 -0.80
N MET A 87 -0.17 -12.01 -1.34
CA MET A 87 0.48 -11.64 -2.60
C MET A 87 0.03 -12.59 -3.72
N LEU A 88 -0.47 -12.02 -4.82
CA LEU A 88 -0.87 -12.78 -6.00
C LEU A 88 0.27 -12.85 -7.02
N VAL A 89 0.61 -14.05 -7.48
CA VAL A 89 1.55 -14.28 -8.60
C VAL A 89 0.77 -14.80 -9.79
N SER A 90 0.63 -14.01 -10.85
CA SER A 90 -0.29 -14.34 -11.96
C SER A 90 0.25 -13.95 -13.33
N SER A 91 -0.12 -14.74 -14.36
CA SER A 91 0.05 -14.38 -15.77
C SER A 91 -1.21 -13.73 -16.37
N GLU A 92 -2.22 -13.47 -15.55
CA GLU A 92 -3.46 -12.83 -15.99
C GLU A 92 -3.24 -11.34 -16.29
N ASN A 93 -3.71 -10.89 -17.45
CA ASN A 93 -3.60 -9.50 -17.90
C ASN A 93 -4.98 -8.81 -17.97
N HIS A 94 -6.07 -9.53 -17.70
CA HIS A 94 -7.41 -8.95 -17.74
C HIS A 94 -7.65 -8.10 -16.49
N VAL A 95 -7.77 -6.80 -16.70
CA VAL A 95 -7.94 -5.81 -15.63
C VAL A 95 -9.13 -6.16 -14.71
N ALA A 96 -10.27 -6.59 -15.27
CA ALA A 96 -11.45 -6.93 -14.48
C ALA A 96 -11.20 -8.05 -13.46
N LYS A 97 -10.46 -9.11 -13.85
CA LYS A 97 -10.13 -10.22 -12.94
C LYS A 97 -9.13 -9.80 -11.87
N LEU A 98 -8.13 -9.00 -12.23
CA LEU A 98 -7.17 -8.47 -11.25
C LEU A 98 -7.85 -7.51 -10.28
N GLU A 99 -8.88 -6.78 -10.74
CA GLU A 99 -9.66 -5.87 -9.90
C GLU A 99 -10.43 -6.61 -8.81
N GLU A 100 -10.98 -7.79 -9.08
CA GLU A 100 -11.62 -8.63 -8.06
C GLU A 100 -10.65 -8.99 -6.92
N PHE A 101 -9.39 -9.31 -7.24
CA PHE A 101 -8.35 -9.58 -6.23
C PHE A 101 -7.98 -8.33 -5.44
N LYS A 102 -7.89 -7.18 -6.09
CA LYS A 102 -7.62 -5.91 -5.40
C LYS A 102 -8.74 -5.55 -4.43
N GLN A 103 -10.00 -5.71 -4.86
CA GLN A 103 -11.17 -5.50 -3.99
C GLN A 103 -11.23 -6.50 -2.83
N ALA A 104 -10.74 -7.72 -3.03
CA ALA A 104 -10.64 -8.71 -1.97
C ALA A 104 -9.51 -8.41 -0.96
N GLY A 105 -8.65 -7.40 -1.23
CA GLY A 105 -7.61 -6.97 -0.30
C GLY A 105 -6.26 -7.65 -0.51
N VAL A 106 -5.89 -7.97 -1.77
CA VAL A 106 -4.53 -8.40 -2.09
C VAL A 106 -3.53 -7.30 -1.76
N ALA A 107 -2.42 -7.66 -1.12
CA ALA A 107 -1.36 -6.73 -0.73
C ALA A 107 -0.48 -6.34 -1.92
N ALA A 108 -0.13 -7.31 -2.77
CA ALA A 108 0.67 -7.10 -3.97
C ALA A 108 0.27 -8.06 -5.10
N ILE A 109 0.45 -7.64 -6.35
CA ILE A 109 0.28 -8.48 -7.53
C ILE A 109 1.61 -8.51 -8.28
N LEU A 110 2.17 -9.72 -8.45
CA LEU A 110 3.41 -9.97 -9.18
C LEU A 110 3.08 -10.62 -10.54
N PRO A 111 3.17 -9.89 -11.66
CA PRO A 111 2.86 -10.43 -12.98
C PRO A 111 3.95 -11.40 -13.47
N LYS A 112 3.56 -12.55 -14.02
CA LYS A 112 4.49 -13.49 -14.71
C LYS A 112 4.64 -13.08 -16.19
N PRO A 113 5.86 -13.15 -16.78
CA PRO A 113 7.14 -13.47 -16.13
C PRO A 113 7.71 -12.28 -15.34
N PHE A 114 8.31 -12.54 -14.20
CA PHE A 114 8.90 -11.51 -13.36
C PHE A 114 10.42 -11.70 -13.19
N LYS A 115 11.12 -10.60 -12.94
CA LYS A 115 12.54 -10.61 -12.58
C LYS A 115 12.67 -10.68 -11.04
N PRO A 116 13.83 -11.15 -10.51
CA PRO A 116 14.05 -11.18 -9.06
C PRO A 116 13.76 -9.84 -8.39
N ILE A 117 14.19 -8.72 -8.96
CA ILE A 117 13.95 -7.38 -8.42
C ILE A 117 12.45 -7.04 -8.21
N HIS A 118 11.56 -7.58 -9.05
CA HIS A 118 10.12 -7.36 -8.91
C HIS A 118 9.57 -8.16 -7.71
N LEU A 119 10.11 -9.37 -7.46
CA LEU A 119 9.77 -10.16 -6.29
C LEU A 119 10.23 -9.47 -5.01
N THR A 120 11.48 -9.01 -4.97
CA THR A 120 12.05 -8.27 -3.83
C THR A 120 11.19 -7.05 -3.47
N ARG A 121 10.80 -6.25 -4.47
CA ARG A 121 9.93 -5.08 -4.25
C ARG A 121 8.55 -5.47 -3.72
N ALA A 122 7.93 -6.51 -4.29
CA ALA A 122 6.63 -6.98 -3.84
C ALA A 122 6.68 -7.53 -2.40
N LEU A 123 7.75 -8.24 -2.03
CA LEU A 123 7.98 -8.74 -0.68
C LEU A 123 8.18 -7.58 0.31
N ASN A 124 9.04 -6.62 -0.01
CA ASN A 124 9.27 -5.47 0.87
C ASN A 124 7.99 -4.65 1.08
N ALA A 125 7.24 -4.36 0.01
CA ALA A 125 5.95 -3.68 0.13
C ALA A 125 4.94 -4.48 0.98
N THR A 126 5.02 -5.81 0.96
CA THR A 126 4.18 -6.69 1.80
C THR A 126 4.64 -6.68 3.25
N LEU A 127 5.96 -6.66 3.50
CA LEU A 127 6.53 -6.55 4.85
C LEU A 127 6.23 -5.21 5.50
N ASP A 128 6.25 -4.13 4.74
CA ASP A 128 5.89 -2.80 5.23
C ASP A 128 4.46 -2.74 5.77
N LEU A 129 3.56 -3.61 5.28
CA LEU A 129 2.20 -3.77 5.81
C LEU A 129 2.14 -4.57 7.11
N ILE A 130 3.14 -5.42 7.38
CA ILE A 130 3.24 -6.20 8.63
C ILE A 130 3.95 -5.39 9.71
N ASN A 131 5.02 -4.68 9.32
CA ASN A 131 5.81 -3.83 10.19
C ASN A 131 5.05 -2.51 10.42
N THR A 132 3.99 -2.54 11.18
CA THR A 132 3.30 -1.34 11.66
C THR A 132 4.15 -0.71 12.77
N GLU A 133 5.20 0.02 12.39
CA GLU A 133 5.79 0.98 13.32
C GLU A 133 4.86 2.20 13.38
N GLU A 134 4.23 2.39 14.54
CA GLU A 134 3.61 3.68 14.84
C GLU A 134 4.70 4.75 14.79
N LEU A 135 4.41 5.84 14.09
CA LEU A 135 5.28 7.01 14.09
C LEU A 135 5.28 7.58 15.53
N GLU A 136 6.42 7.52 16.22
CA GLU A 136 6.63 8.30 17.43
C GLU A 136 6.86 9.76 16.98
N LEU A 137 5.85 10.59 17.16
CA LEU A 137 5.95 12.03 16.96
C LEU A 137 6.18 12.67 18.34
N ASP A 138 7.31 13.37 18.50
CA ASP A 138 7.73 13.96 19.78
C ASP A 138 6.73 14.96 20.37
N PHE A 139 5.81 15.51 19.56
CA PHE A 139 4.89 16.59 19.95
C PHE A 139 3.42 16.34 19.61
N TYR A 140 3.05 15.26 18.90
CA TYR A 140 1.68 14.96 18.50
C TYR A 140 1.33 13.50 18.82
N ASP A 141 0.13 13.28 19.39
CA ASP A 141 -0.47 11.96 19.33
C ASP A 141 -0.88 11.69 17.87
N ILE A 142 -0.24 10.72 17.25
CA ILE A 142 -0.46 10.39 15.83
C ILE A 142 -1.93 10.06 15.54
N ASN A 143 -2.66 9.56 16.54
CA ASN A 143 -4.08 9.26 16.42
C ASN A 143 -4.95 10.51 16.28
N ASP A 144 -4.46 11.67 16.73
CA ASP A 144 -5.16 12.95 16.66
C ASP A 144 -4.93 13.67 15.32
N VAL A 145 -3.94 13.26 14.54
CA VAL A 145 -3.61 13.87 13.24
C VAL A 145 -4.75 13.65 12.24
N ARG A 146 -5.34 14.75 11.77
CA ARG A 146 -6.47 14.77 10.82
C ARG A 146 -5.94 14.91 9.41
N VAL A 147 -6.18 13.90 8.59
CA VAL A 147 -5.68 13.82 7.22
C VAL A 147 -6.81 14.05 6.22
N LEU A 148 -6.57 14.91 5.24
CA LEU A 148 -7.39 15.03 4.02
C LEU A 148 -6.68 14.28 2.89
N LEU A 149 -7.28 13.20 2.42
CA LEU A 149 -6.80 12.38 1.31
C LEU A 149 -7.61 12.69 0.05
N VAL A 150 -6.93 13.13 -1.02
CA VAL A 150 -7.57 13.58 -2.26
C VAL A 150 -6.97 12.82 -3.46
N ASP A 151 -7.78 12.02 -4.15
CA ASP A 151 -7.39 11.29 -5.37
C ASP A 151 -8.68 10.88 -6.08
N ASP A 152 -8.79 11.00 -7.40
CA ASP A 152 -10.00 10.66 -8.15
C ASP A 152 -10.21 9.15 -8.26
N SER A 153 -9.15 8.37 -8.18
CA SER A 153 -9.18 6.91 -8.20
C SER A 153 -9.52 6.34 -6.81
N ARG A 154 -10.70 5.77 -6.66
CA ARG A 154 -11.09 5.04 -5.43
C ARG A 154 -10.06 3.97 -5.03
N LEU A 155 -9.44 3.34 -6.03
CA LEU A 155 -8.43 2.32 -5.80
C LEU A 155 -7.15 2.90 -5.19
N ALA A 156 -6.69 4.04 -5.72
CA ALA A 156 -5.54 4.75 -5.20
C ALA A 156 -5.82 5.26 -3.78
N ARG A 157 -7.00 5.86 -3.53
CA ARG A 157 -7.42 6.28 -2.18
C ARG A 157 -7.37 5.12 -1.19
N ASN A 158 -7.92 3.96 -1.54
CA ASN A 158 -7.89 2.78 -0.67
C ASN A 158 -6.45 2.31 -0.38
N HIS A 159 -5.55 2.38 -1.35
CA HIS A 159 -4.15 2.02 -1.15
C HIS A 159 -3.45 3.02 -0.22
N ILE A 160 -3.54 4.32 -0.52
CA ILE A 160 -2.93 5.39 0.27
C ILE A 160 -3.49 5.36 1.71
N ARG A 161 -4.80 5.21 1.88
CA ARG A 161 -5.44 5.07 3.19
C ARG A 161 -4.80 3.95 4.01
N ARG A 162 -4.63 2.75 3.45
CA ARG A 162 -4.02 1.61 4.15
C ARG A 162 -2.58 1.90 4.60
N VAL A 163 -1.81 2.56 3.76
CA VAL A 163 -0.43 2.96 4.10
C VAL A 163 -0.42 3.98 5.24
N LEU A 164 -1.31 4.95 5.22
CA LEU A 164 -1.45 5.95 6.28
C LEU A 164 -1.94 5.33 7.59
N GLU A 165 -2.96 4.47 7.54
CA GLU A 165 -3.47 3.72 8.69
C GLU A 165 -2.40 2.79 9.27
N GLY A 166 -1.62 2.12 8.41
CA GLY A 166 -0.46 1.31 8.82
C GLY A 166 0.70 2.13 9.43
N SER A 167 0.67 3.45 9.28
CA SER A 167 1.59 4.37 9.95
C SER A 167 0.99 5.03 11.20
N GLY A 168 -0.21 4.60 11.65
CA GLY A 168 -0.89 5.11 12.84
C GLY A 168 -1.91 6.23 12.58
N LEU A 169 -2.03 6.76 11.36
CA LEU A 169 -2.95 7.83 11.01
C LEU A 169 -4.36 7.28 10.77
N ALA A 170 -5.23 7.35 11.76
CA ALA A 170 -6.58 6.77 11.69
C ALA A 170 -7.68 7.79 11.28
N ASN A 171 -7.44 9.09 11.48
CA ASN A 171 -8.44 10.13 11.26
C ASN A 171 -8.36 10.70 9.83
N ILE A 172 -8.85 9.94 8.84
CA ILE A 172 -8.72 10.25 7.41
C ILE A 172 -10.08 10.57 6.81
N LYS A 173 -10.23 11.77 6.21
CA LYS A 173 -11.35 12.14 5.34
C LYS A 173 -10.91 12.11 3.89
N GLU A 174 -11.81 11.67 3.00
CA GLU A 174 -11.52 11.50 1.57
C GLU A 174 -12.29 12.51 0.72
N ALA A 175 -11.64 12.94 -0.37
CA ALA A 175 -12.24 13.71 -1.45
C ALA A 175 -11.85 13.10 -2.80
N GLU A 176 -12.71 13.25 -3.81
CA GLU A 176 -12.52 12.67 -5.16
C GLU A 176 -11.84 13.65 -6.14
N ASN A 177 -11.76 14.93 -5.79
CA ASN A 177 -11.11 15.99 -6.56
C ASN A 177 -10.83 17.21 -5.68
N GLY A 178 -10.09 18.18 -6.21
CA GLY A 178 -9.76 19.41 -5.48
C GLY A 178 -10.99 20.21 -5.06
N ALA A 179 -12.07 20.24 -5.86
CA ALA A 179 -13.28 21.02 -5.55
C ALA A 179 -14.01 20.44 -4.33
N SER A 180 -14.14 19.11 -4.25
CA SER A 180 -14.69 18.43 -3.06
C SER A 180 -13.80 18.57 -1.84
N ALA A 181 -12.46 18.57 -2.03
CA ALA A 181 -11.50 18.83 -0.98
C ALA A 181 -11.66 20.24 -0.38
N LEU A 182 -11.87 21.28 -1.21
CA LEU A 182 -12.13 22.64 -0.73
C LEU A 182 -13.39 22.75 0.11
N THR A 183 -14.42 21.97 -0.20
CA THR A 183 -15.64 21.93 0.61
C THR A 183 -15.34 21.35 2.00
N LEU A 184 -14.56 20.26 2.06
CA LEU A 184 -14.14 19.69 3.34
C LEU A 184 -13.25 20.62 4.16
N LEU A 185 -12.33 21.35 3.51
CA LEU A 185 -11.43 22.31 4.16
C LEU A 185 -12.18 23.50 4.81
N LYS A 186 -13.36 23.87 4.29
CA LYS A 186 -14.20 24.93 4.88
C LYS A 186 -14.86 24.49 6.19
N ASP A 187 -15.28 23.20 6.24
CA ASP A 187 -16.09 22.68 7.33
C ASP A 187 -15.27 21.91 8.40
N ASN A 188 -13.99 21.65 8.13
CA ASN A 188 -13.15 20.84 8.98
C ASN A 188 -11.73 21.39 9.06
N VAL A 189 -11.06 21.06 10.17
CA VAL A 189 -9.63 21.35 10.36
C VAL A 189 -8.83 20.09 10.01
N PHE A 190 -7.72 20.28 9.31
CA PHE A 190 -6.79 19.22 8.93
C PHE A 190 -5.37 19.58 9.33
N ASP A 191 -4.58 18.58 9.64
CA ASP A 191 -3.17 18.70 10.03
C ASP A 191 -2.24 18.23 8.92
N LEU A 192 -2.78 17.53 7.90
CA LEU A 192 -2.06 17.04 6.74
C LEU A 192 -3.00 16.90 5.53
N VAL A 193 -2.50 17.28 4.35
CA VAL A 193 -3.15 17.00 3.06
C VAL A 193 -2.28 16.06 2.25
N VAL A 194 -2.86 14.97 1.76
CA VAL A 194 -2.26 14.05 0.79
C VAL A 194 -3.08 14.11 -0.49
N THR A 195 -2.51 14.57 -1.59
CA THR A 195 -3.25 14.80 -2.84
C THR A 195 -2.58 14.16 -4.04
N ASP A 196 -3.36 13.55 -4.92
CA ASP A 196 -2.86 13.22 -6.27
C ASP A 196 -2.60 14.51 -7.05
N TYR A 197 -1.64 14.44 -7.97
CA TYR A 197 -1.34 15.53 -8.88
C TYR A 197 -2.41 15.66 -9.98
N ASN A 198 -2.76 14.53 -10.64
CA ASN A 198 -3.64 14.51 -11.80
C ASN A 198 -5.08 14.13 -11.40
N MET A 199 -5.94 15.12 -11.23
CA MET A 199 -7.36 14.92 -10.93
C MET A 199 -8.25 15.75 -11.86
N PRO A 200 -9.49 15.32 -12.14
CA PRO A 200 -10.45 16.11 -12.92
C PRO A 200 -10.95 17.32 -12.13
N GLU A 201 -11.50 18.32 -12.85
CA GLU A 201 -12.11 19.57 -12.34
C GLU A 201 -11.10 20.52 -11.68
N MET A 202 -10.38 20.09 -10.67
CA MET A 202 -9.33 20.82 -9.97
C MET A 202 -8.21 19.84 -9.64
N ASP A 203 -7.05 20.04 -10.22
CA ASP A 203 -5.87 19.21 -10.02
C ASP A 203 -5.18 19.46 -8.66
N GLY A 204 -4.19 18.61 -8.32
CA GLY A 204 -3.49 18.72 -7.05
C GLY A 204 -2.64 20.01 -6.93
N ARG A 205 -2.19 20.56 -8.05
CA ARG A 205 -1.45 21.81 -8.09
C ARG A 205 -2.38 22.99 -7.74
N GLU A 206 -3.52 23.09 -8.42
CA GLU A 206 -4.51 24.15 -8.18
C GLU A 206 -5.03 24.09 -6.73
N LEU A 207 -5.27 22.88 -6.21
CA LEU A 207 -5.64 22.67 -4.81
C LEU A 207 -4.54 23.18 -3.86
N SER A 208 -3.27 22.85 -4.14
CA SER A 208 -2.13 23.29 -3.30
C SER A 208 -1.98 24.81 -3.31
N GLU A 209 -2.09 25.45 -4.48
CA GLU A 209 -2.08 26.91 -4.61
C GLU A 209 -3.20 27.53 -3.76
N TYR A 210 -4.42 27.01 -3.84
CA TYR A 210 -5.54 27.51 -3.05
C TYR A 210 -5.28 27.40 -1.53
N ILE A 211 -4.78 26.24 -1.08
CA ILE A 211 -4.44 26.02 0.34
C ILE A 211 -3.39 27.05 0.80
N ARG A 212 -2.37 27.32 -0.01
CA ARG A 212 -1.29 28.27 0.33
C ARG A 212 -1.72 29.73 0.32
N PHE A 213 -2.64 30.11 -0.56
CA PHE A 213 -3.17 31.48 -0.60
C PHE A 213 -4.19 31.79 0.49
N ASN A 214 -4.77 30.79 1.14
CA ASN A 214 -5.71 30.99 2.24
C ASN A 214 -4.97 31.03 3.60
N PRO A 215 -5.00 32.14 4.36
CA PRO A 215 -4.29 32.28 5.64
C PRO A 215 -4.68 31.19 6.67
N GLU A 216 -5.91 30.69 6.62
CA GLU A 216 -6.41 29.67 7.57
C GLU A 216 -5.86 28.29 7.31
N THR A 217 -5.42 27.99 6.07
CA THR A 217 -4.95 26.67 5.66
C THR A 217 -3.50 26.67 5.18
N SER A 218 -2.88 27.84 5.01
CA SER A 218 -1.54 27.98 4.44
C SER A 218 -0.43 27.25 5.20
N HIS A 219 -0.66 26.96 6.49
CA HIS A 219 0.28 26.25 7.36
C HIS A 219 0.20 24.72 7.22
N ILE A 220 -0.90 24.18 6.64
CA ILE A 220 -1.10 22.73 6.56
C ILE A 220 -0.06 22.10 5.63
N PRO A 221 0.73 21.11 6.06
CA PRO A 221 1.65 20.41 5.19
C PRO A 221 0.91 19.64 4.09
N ILE A 222 1.50 19.65 2.87
CA ILE A 222 0.95 18.99 1.68
C ILE A 222 1.96 17.98 1.17
N ILE A 223 1.54 16.73 1.06
CA ILE A 223 2.23 15.66 0.33
C ILE A 223 1.52 15.48 -1.02
N MET A 224 2.22 15.66 -2.11
CA MET A 224 1.70 15.42 -3.45
C MET A 224 2.18 14.08 -3.97
N VAL A 225 1.25 13.26 -4.44
CA VAL A 225 1.50 11.94 -5.01
C VAL A 225 1.43 12.03 -6.53
N THR A 226 2.40 11.50 -7.25
CA THR A 226 2.42 11.56 -8.72
C THR A 226 2.92 10.27 -9.33
N SER A 227 2.40 9.93 -10.52
CA SER A 227 2.90 8.83 -11.36
C SER A 227 3.87 9.31 -12.45
N GLU A 228 4.08 10.61 -12.56
CA GLU A 228 4.98 11.18 -13.54
C GLU A 228 6.43 10.99 -13.09
N ALA A 229 7.22 10.29 -13.91
CA ALA A 229 8.64 10.14 -13.67
C ALA A 229 9.30 11.52 -13.51
N THR A 230 10.13 11.66 -12.49
CA THR A 230 10.87 12.84 -12.05
C THR A 230 11.68 13.53 -13.18
N ASN A 231 11.03 14.06 -14.19
CA ASN A 231 11.67 14.91 -15.18
C ASN A 231 11.81 16.32 -14.60
N SER A 232 13.03 16.78 -14.51
CA SER A 232 13.52 17.96 -13.79
C SER A 232 12.76 19.30 -14.01
N ALA A 233 12.02 19.45 -15.10
CA ALA A 233 11.24 20.66 -15.38
C ALA A 233 9.87 20.66 -14.69
N HIS A 234 9.22 19.51 -14.52
CA HIS A 234 7.94 19.38 -13.82
C HIS A 234 8.11 19.51 -12.30
N MET A 235 9.18 18.91 -11.75
CA MET A 235 9.53 19.00 -10.34
C MET A 235 9.74 20.45 -9.88
N ALA A 236 10.42 21.28 -10.68
CA ALA A 236 10.63 22.69 -10.35
C ALA A 236 9.30 23.49 -10.29
N ASN A 237 8.33 23.16 -11.13
CA ASN A 237 7.01 23.79 -11.11
C ASN A 237 6.18 23.37 -9.90
N ILE A 238 6.24 22.10 -9.48
CA ILE A 238 5.50 21.59 -8.32
C ILE A 238 6.07 22.18 -7.02
N GLN A 239 7.39 22.27 -6.88
CA GLN A 239 8.02 22.92 -5.72
C GLN A 239 7.65 24.40 -5.56
N GLN A 240 7.33 25.10 -6.64
CA GLN A 240 6.87 26.50 -6.60
C GLN A 240 5.43 26.65 -6.08
N THR A 241 4.64 25.57 -6.02
CA THR A 241 3.26 25.62 -5.50
C THR A 241 3.16 25.52 -3.97
N GLY A 242 4.30 25.45 -3.27
CA GLY A 242 4.32 25.35 -1.81
C GLY A 242 4.00 23.95 -1.26
N VAL A 243 4.16 22.90 -2.07
CA VAL A 243 4.09 21.50 -1.64
C VAL A 243 5.30 21.19 -0.76
N ASN A 244 5.08 20.52 0.38
CA ASN A 244 6.13 20.22 1.35
C ASN A 244 6.92 18.96 0.97
N ALA A 245 6.25 17.99 0.35
CA ALA A 245 6.90 16.75 -0.11
C ALA A 245 6.21 16.21 -1.37
N LEU A 246 7.00 15.51 -2.19
CA LEU A 246 6.55 14.75 -3.35
C LEU A 246 6.78 13.27 -3.08
N CYS A 247 5.83 12.45 -3.45
CA CYS A 247 5.92 11.01 -3.36
C CYS A 247 5.56 10.37 -4.71
N ASP A 248 6.39 9.47 -5.20
CA ASP A 248 6.13 8.75 -6.43
C ASP A 248 5.08 7.65 -6.23
N LYS A 249 4.27 7.38 -7.25
CA LYS A 249 3.44 6.16 -7.25
C LYS A 249 4.30 4.96 -7.69
N PRO A 250 4.27 3.82 -6.99
CA PRO A 250 3.38 3.47 -5.89
C PRO A 250 3.76 4.14 -4.56
N PHE A 251 2.76 4.55 -3.80
CA PHE A 251 2.89 5.17 -2.49
C PHE A 251 3.43 4.12 -1.49
N GLU A 252 4.75 4.16 -1.22
CA GLU A 252 5.43 3.17 -0.40
C GLU A 252 5.49 3.60 1.08
N ALA A 253 5.19 2.66 2.00
CA ALA A 253 5.07 2.95 3.43
C ALA A 253 6.35 3.54 4.05
N GLN A 254 7.53 3.06 3.65
CA GLN A 254 8.81 3.57 4.19
C GLN A 254 9.09 5.01 3.76
N GLU A 255 8.80 5.36 2.51
CA GLU A 255 8.99 6.72 2.01
C GLU A 255 8.03 7.67 2.70
N VAL A 256 6.77 7.27 2.82
CA VAL A 256 5.73 8.04 3.50
C VAL A 256 6.08 8.29 4.96
N ARG A 257 6.52 7.26 5.70
CA ARG A 257 6.96 7.43 7.09
C ARG A 257 8.08 8.44 7.25
N LYS A 258 9.09 8.41 6.39
CA LYS A 258 10.19 9.41 6.40
C LYS A 258 9.66 10.82 6.18
N ILE A 259 8.75 10.99 5.21
CA ILE A 259 8.13 12.28 4.92
C ILE A 259 7.30 12.76 6.11
N LEU A 260 6.45 11.89 6.68
CA LEU A 260 5.63 12.22 7.83
C LEU A 260 6.46 12.60 9.07
N ALA A 261 7.53 11.84 9.37
CA ALA A 261 8.44 12.15 10.45
C ALA A 261 9.09 13.54 10.28
N THR A 262 9.43 13.92 9.05
CA THR A 262 10.01 15.24 8.74
C THR A 262 8.97 16.35 8.85
N LEU A 263 7.72 16.12 8.44
CA LEU A 263 6.69 17.17 8.36
C LEU A 263 5.94 17.38 9.68
N LEU A 264 5.74 16.31 10.45
CA LEU A 264 4.95 16.32 11.68
C LEU A 264 5.81 16.23 12.94
N GLY A 265 7.07 15.81 12.83
CA GLY A 265 8.03 15.67 13.95
C GLY A 265 8.91 16.89 14.18
N SER A 266 8.68 18.02 13.47
CA SER A 266 9.49 19.26 13.60
C SER A 266 8.80 20.35 14.42
#